data_3303c578454c64ba379a5d703a97ff9d
#
_entry.id   3303c578454c64ba379a5d703a97ff9d
#
_cell.length_a   1.000
_cell.length_b   1.000
_cell.length_c   1.000
_cell.angle_alpha   90.00
_cell.angle_beta   90.00
_cell.angle_gamma   90.00
#
_symmetry.space_group_name_H-M   'P 1'
#
loop_
_entity.id
_entity.type
_entity.pdbx_description
1 polymer ?
#
loop_
_entity_poly.entity_id
_entity_poly.type
_entity_poly.pdbx_seq_one_letter_code
_entity_poly.pdbx_strand_id
1 'polypeptide(L)'
;VRYIKEKKLPGIYIYRVRDDKDIKIPEKTKQIIRQHRKPDRAKIQLSVEMKKQLEERMNHIFDHTEDKDFATNSLDIFGELESAIFKNDAVAIDVNLIKISDEYTFKHSVDVAAISMMIGREYGLPKEELHQLGIAGLLHDVGKARIPNEILNKPGKLTDEEFKVIQNHSLFGYEILKEKNSFSPIILDGVLHHHEKMNGMGYPDNLGSSQISLFSRIISVADVFDALVTKRPYKGPITGREAMEMVLAMGSELDNAIIQSFIESVILYPVDSIVELSNGEMAKVVENNKRYPTRPKVVEIKTGKVYDLSHDLRYNHIVVA
;
A
#
# COMPACT_ATOMS: atom_id res chain seq x y z
N VAL A 1 -18.09 7.05 -22.88
CA VAL A 1 -19.23 6.13 -22.67
C VAL A 1 -19.86 5.76 -24.02
N ARG A 2 -20.20 6.75 -24.89
CA ARG A 2 -20.79 6.50 -26.23
C ARG A 2 -19.84 5.68 -27.11
N TYR A 3 -18.57 6.04 -27.17
CA TYR A 3 -17.53 5.35 -27.93
C TYR A 3 -17.30 3.89 -27.49
N ILE A 4 -17.39 3.62 -26.19
CA ILE A 4 -17.23 2.27 -25.62
C ILE A 4 -18.42 1.37 -25.97
N LYS A 5 -19.65 1.90 -25.94
CA LYS A 5 -20.87 1.19 -26.36
C LYS A 5 -20.87 0.83 -27.84
N GLU A 6 -20.39 1.72 -28.69
CA GLU A 6 -20.33 1.53 -30.15
C GLU A 6 -19.28 0.50 -30.57
N LYS A 7 -18.19 0.31 -29.76
CA LYS A 7 -17.09 -0.63 -30.06
C LYS A 7 -17.22 -2.01 -29.41
N LYS A 8 -18.33 -2.30 -28.68
CA LYS A 8 -18.54 -3.57 -27.95
C LYS A 8 -17.32 -4.00 -27.10
N LEU A 9 -16.58 -3.05 -26.54
CA LEU A 9 -15.48 -3.38 -25.64
C LEU A 9 -16.03 -3.98 -24.35
N PRO A 10 -15.43 -5.04 -23.78
CA PRO A 10 -15.81 -5.58 -22.47
C PRO A 10 -15.71 -4.45 -21.46
N GLY A 11 -16.72 -4.28 -20.64
CA GLY A 11 -16.99 -3.12 -19.81
C GLY A 11 -15.77 -2.61 -19.06
N ILE A 12 -15.28 -1.45 -19.44
CA ILE A 12 -14.38 -0.66 -18.61
C ILE A 12 -15.29 0.06 -17.61
N TYR A 13 -15.27 -0.39 -16.36
CA TYR A 13 -15.94 0.31 -15.28
C TYR A 13 -15.16 1.59 -14.98
N ILE A 14 -15.61 2.71 -15.55
CA ILE A 14 -15.10 4.03 -15.18
C ILE A 14 -15.79 4.40 -13.88
N TYR A 15 -15.10 4.29 -12.77
CA TYR A 15 -15.56 4.89 -11.53
C TYR A 15 -15.61 6.41 -11.72
N ARG A 16 -16.81 6.97 -11.88
CA ARG A 16 -17.01 8.39 -11.70
C ARG A 16 -16.88 8.63 -10.19
N VAL A 17 -15.76 9.19 -9.77
CA VAL A 17 -15.72 9.96 -8.52
C VAL A 17 -16.68 11.14 -8.80
N ARG A 18 -17.92 11.02 -8.34
CA ARG A 18 -18.84 12.15 -8.34
C ARG A 18 -18.31 13.10 -7.27
N ASP A 19 -18.10 14.35 -7.66
CA ASP A 19 -17.82 15.41 -6.69
C ASP A 19 -18.93 15.39 -5.65
N ASP A 20 -18.61 15.22 -4.37
CA ASP A 20 -19.56 15.14 -3.25
C ASP A 20 -20.48 16.37 -3.16
N LYS A 21 -20.08 17.46 -3.83
CA LYS A 21 -20.80 18.74 -3.86
C LYS A 21 -22.15 18.70 -4.55
N ASP A 22 -22.37 17.71 -5.43
CA ASP A 22 -23.60 17.63 -6.23
C ASP A 22 -24.68 16.70 -5.62
N ILE A 23 -24.35 15.97 -4.55
CA ILE A 23 -25.27 15.01 -3.95
C ILE A 23 -26.07 15.66 -2.81
N LYS A 24 -27.35 15.94 -3.08
CA LYS A 24 -28.28 16.47 -2.07
C LYS A 24 -28.71 15.35 -1.11
N ILE A 25 -28.24 15.40 0.12
CA ILE A 25 -28.62 14.49 1.20
C ILE A 25 -29.81 15.10 1.95
N PRO A 26 -30.97 14.40 2.07
CA PRO A 26 -32.12 14.86 2.85
C PRO A 26 -31.76 15.13 4.31
N GLU A 27 -32.38 16.13 4.93
CA GLU A 27 -32.11 16.50 6.34
C GLU A 27 -32.31 15.35 7.32
N LYS A 28 -33.35 14.55 7.11
CA LYS A 28 -33.60 13.34 7.91
C LYS A 28 -32.41 12.38 7.82
N THR A 29 -31.89 12.16 6.63
CA THR A 29 -30.73 11.28 6.41
C THR A 29 -29.46 11.86 7.03
N LYS A 30 -29.26 13.19 6.97
CA LYS A 30 -28.13 13.84 7.67
C LYS A 30 -28.17 13.62 9.19
N GLN A 31 -29.35 13.64 9.78
CA GLN A 31 -29.52 13.35 11.23
C GLN A 31 -29.10 11.90 11.54
N ILE A 32 -29.55 10.93 10.73
CA ILE A 32 -29.18 9.52 10.87
C ILE A 32 -27.67 9.33 10.72
N ILE A 33 -27.06 9.97 9.71
CA ILE A 33 -25.60 9.94 9.50
C ILE A 33 -24.88 10.44 10.76
N ARG A 34 -25.27 11.59 11.32
CA ARG A 34 -24.68 12.14 12.55
C ARG A 34 -24.79 11.20 13.75
N GLN A 35 -25.89 10.48 13.88
CA GLN A 35 -26.12 9.51 14.97
C GLN A 35 -25.24 8.28 14.88
N HIS A 36 -24.93 7.83 13.65
CA HIS A 36 -24.14 6.61 13.41
C HIS A 36 -22.66 6.88 13.10
N ARG A 37 -22.30 8.14 12.88
CA ARG A 37 -20.94 8.52 12.49
C ARG A 37 -19.96 8.29 13.64
N LYS A 38 -18.97 7.46 13.39
CA LYS A 38 -17.78 7.32 14.23
C LYS A 38 -16.55 7.77 13.42
N PRO A 39 -15.66 8.58 13.99
CA PRO A 39 -14.46 9.01 13.27
C PRO A 39 -13.58 7.82 12.90
N ASP A 40 -12.85 7.96 11.81
CA ASP A 40 -11.78 7.02 11.46
C ASP A 40 -10.70 6.97 12.55
N ARG A 41 -9.98 5.88 12.60
CA ARG A 41 -8.70 5.82 13.30
C ARG A 41 -7.75 6.89 12.75
N ALA A 42 -6.82 7.35 13.57
CA ALA A 42 -5.80 8.29 13.12
C ALA A 42 -5.05 7.71 11.92
N LYS A 43 -4.99 8.46 10.81
CA LYS A 43 -4.40 8.04 9.53
C LYS A 43 -3.09 8.77 9.28
N ILE A 44 -2.18 8.12 8.55
CA ILE A 44 -1.01 8.80 8.00
C ILE A 44 -1.47 9.97 7.12
N GLN A 45 -0.86 11.11 7.31
CA GLN A 45 -1.08 12.32 6.52
C GLN A 45 0.26 12.80 5.96
N LEU A 46 0.55 12.43 4.72
CA LEU A 46 1.66 12.97 3.95
C LEU A 46 1.10 13.96 2.93
N SER A 47 1.51 15.23 3.01
CA SER A 47 1.09 16.22 2.00
C SER A 47 1.68 15.86 0.63
N VAL A 48 1.06 16.37 -0.43
CA VAL A 48 1.54 16.16 -1.81
C VAL A 48 2.96 16.74 -1.96
N GLU A 49 3.18 17.92 -1.39
CA GLU A 49 4.48 18.61 -1.39
C GLU A 49 5.55 17.79 -0.68
N MET A 50 5.23 17.24 0.50
CA MET A 50 6.16 16.40 1.26
C MET A 50 6.51 15.13 0.49
N LYS A 51 5.50 14.45 -0.09
CA LYS A 51 5.74 13.27 -0.91
C LYS A 51 6.69 13.59 -2.06
N LYS A 52 6.45 14.68 -2.78
CA LYS A 52 7.30 15.11 -3.88
C LYS A 52 8.75 15.40 -3.45
N GLN A 53 8.94 16.09 -2.32
CA GLN A 53 10.27 16.36 -1.77
C GLN A 53 11.01 15.08 -1.38
N LEU A 54 10.34 14.15 -0.71
CA LEU A 54 10.92 12.84 -0.35
C LEU A 54 11.29 12.05 -1.61
N GLU A 55 10.43 12.06 -2.63
CA GLU A 55 10.65 11.41 -3.91
C GLU A 55 11.87 11.97 -4.66
N GLU A 56 12.00 13.30 -4.79
CA GLU A 56 13.15 13.95 -5.43
C GLU A 56 14.47 13.59 -4.71
N ARG A 57 14.46 13.54 -3.38
CA ARG A 57 15.64 13.15 -2.59
C ARG A 57 15.94 11.66 -2.68
N MET A 58 14.93 10.80 -2.77
CA MET A 58 15.13 9.37 -3.01
C MET A 58 15.77 9.13 -4.37
N ASN A 59 15.31 9.84 -5.42
CA ASN A 59 15.94 9.81 -6.74
C ASN A 59 17.44 10.08 -6.65
N HIS A 60 17.80 11.15 -5.95
CA HIS A 60 19.21 11.51 -5.76
C HIS A 60 20.00 10.39 -5.07
N ILE A 61 19.45 9.76 -4.04
CA ILE A 61 20.11 8.65 -3.33
C ILE A 61 20.36 7.46 -4.25
N PHE A 62 19.36 7.08 -5.05
CA PHE A 62 19.47 5.93 -5.95
C PHE A 62 20.48 6.18 -7.09
N ASP A 63 20.56 7.41 -7.59
CA ASP A 63 21.51 7.79 -8.63
C ASP A 63 22.95 7.91 -8.08
N HIS A 64 23.13 8.04 -6.75
CA HIS A 64 24.41 8.32 -6.10
C HIS A 64 24.71 7.34 -4.96
N THR A 65 24.47 6.05 -5.18
CA THR A 65 24.68 5.00 -4.15
C THR A 65 26.13 4.90 -3.67
N GLU A 66 27.11 5.34 -4.48
CA GLU A 66 28.54 5.32 -4.15
C GLU A 66 28.97 6.50 -3.25
N ASP A 67 28.16 7.55 -3.10
CA ASP A 67 28.51 8.73 -2.33
C ASP A 67 28.76 8.41 -0.84
N LYS A 68 29.72 9.14 -0.25
CA LYS A 68 30.06 8.99 1.18
C LYS A 68 28.87 9.33 2.09
N ASP A 69 28.06 10.29 1.68
CA ASP A 69 26.93 10.80 2.46
C ASP A 69 25.63 10.02 2.21
N PHE A 70 25.68 8.95 1.41
CA PHE A 70 24.53 8.11 1.09
C PHE A 70 23.75 7.67 2.35
N ALA A 71 24.45 7.11 3.35
CA ALA A 71 23.81 6.61 4.56
C ALA A 71 23.17 7.75 5.36
N THR A 72 23.88 8.87 5.53
CA THR A 72 23.36 10.05 6.25
C THR A 72 22.12 10.60 5.54
N ASN A 73 22.18 10.81 4.23
CA ASN A 73 21.05 11.32 3.46
C ASN A 73 19.84 10.37 3.50
N SER A 74 20.07 9.05 3.47
CA SER A 74 19.01 8.04 3.60
C SER A 74 18.32 8.11 4.97
N LEU A 75 19.09 8.22 6.05
CA LEU A 75 18.57 8.33 7.41
C LEU A 75 17.84 9.66 7.65
N ASP A 76 18.30 10.77 7.06
CA ASP A 76 17.64 12.07 7.15
C ASP A 76 16.28 12.05 6.44
N ILE A 77 16.20 11.48 5.23
CA ILE A 77 14.91 11.29 4.52
C ILE A 77 13.96 10.45 5.36
N PHE A 78 14.46 9.34 5.91
CA PHE A 78 13.64 8.47 6.74
C PHE A 78 13.16 9.19 8.00
N GLY A 79 14.00 9.98 8.68
CA GLY A 79 13.63 10.77 9.86
C GLY A 79 12.47 11.75 9.60
N GLU A 80 12.44 12.39 8.43
CA GLU A 80 11.34 13.25 8.00
C GLU A 80 10.04 12.43 7.77
N LEU A 81 10.13 11.30 7.09
CA LEU A 81 9.01 10.38 6.86
C LEU A 81 8.47 9.85 8.20
N GLU A 82 9.33 9.37 9.07
CA GLU A 82 8.98 8.85 10.40
C GLU A 82 8.26 9.92 11.24
N SER A 83 8.81 11.14 11.26
CA SER A 83 8.20 12.27 11.98
C SER A 83 6.81 12.58 11.46
N ALA A 84 6.58 12.53 10.15
CA ALA A 84 5.27 12.75 9.55
C ALA A 84 4.28 11.64 9.88
N ILE A 85 4.74 10.37 9.90
CA ILE A 85 3.92 9.20 10.24
C ILE A 85 3.47 9.27 11.70
N PHE A 86 4.38 9.58 12.63
CA PHE A 86 4.09 9.57 14.07
C PHE A 86 3.52 10.88 14.62
N LYS A 87 3.57 11.97 13.88
CA LYS A 87 3.11 13.31 14.33
C LYS A 87 1.66 13.33 14.83
N ASN A 88 0.82 12.47 14.30
CA ASN A 88 -0.63 12.41 14.61
C ASN A 88 -1.03 11.05 15.23
N ASP A 89 -0.10 10.31 15.83
CA ASP A 89 -0.36 8.95 16.36
C ASP A 89 -1.06 8.04 15.33
N ALA A 90 -0.69 8.18 14.06
CA ALA A 90 -1.32 7.45 12.98
C ALA A 90 -1.22 5.93 13.21
N VAL A 91 -2.36 5.25 13.16
CA VAL A 91 -2.49 3.80 13.35
C VAL A 91 -3.10 3.11 12.12
N ALA A 92 -3.31 3.84 11.02
CA ALA A 92 -3.91 3.30 9.81
C ALA A 92 -3.45 4.06 8.56
N ILE A 93 -3.56 3.39 7.41
CA ILE A 93 -3.31 3.94 6.07
C ILE A 93 -4.63 4.07 5.32
N ASP A 94 -4.87 5.24 4.76
CA ASP A 94 -5.93 5.46 3.78
C ASP A 94 -5.39 5.11 2.37
N VAL A 95 -5.89 4.03 1.80
CA VAL A 95 -5.45 3.54 0.47
C VAL A 95 -5.60 4.60 -0.63
N ASN A 96 -6.55 5.52 -0.49
CA ASN A 96 -6.75 6.56 -1.50
C ASN A 96 -5.63 7.61 -1.50
N LEU A 97 -4.88 7.74 -0.41
CA LEU A 97 -3.73 8.64 -0.33
C LEU A 97 -2.48 8.07 -1.03
N ILE A 98 -2.43 6.76 -1.26
CA ILE A 98 -1.32 6.09 -1.95
C ILE A 98 -1.42 6.28 -3.48
N LYS A 99 -2.61 6.48 -4.04
CA LYS A 99 -2.90 6.47 -5.48
C LYS A 99 -2.58 7.73 -6.29
N ILE A 100 -1.92 8.75 -5.75
CA ILE A 100 -1.99 10.13 -6.29
C ILE A 100 -1.01 10.47 -7.43
N SER A 101 -0.02 9.63 -7.84
CA SER A 101 0.91 10.04 -8.91
C SER A 101 1.20 8.99 -9.98
N ASP A 102 1.62 9.47 -11.17
CA ASP A 102 1.93 8.65 -12.35
C ASP A 102 3.43 8.28 -12.46
N GLU A 103 4.32 8.75 -11.56
CA GLU A 103 5.77 8.48 -11.56
C GLU A 103 6.11 7.29 -10.65
N TYR A 104 6.86 6.32 -11.19
CA TYR A 104 6.76 4.92 -10.78
C TYR A 104 7.82 4.42 -9.78
N THR A 105 9.02 5.02 -9.65
CA THR A 105 10.12 4.29 -9.00
C THR A 105 10.37 4.67 -7.53
N PHE A 106 10.30 5.93 -7.16
CA PHE A 106 10.75 6.41 -5.84
C PHE A 106 9.62 6.67 -4.86
N LYS A 107 8.44 6.99 -5.38
CA LYS A 107 7.20 7.04 -4.59
C LYS A 107 6.90 5.67 -3.97
N HIS A 108 7.11 4.61 -4.71
CA HIS A 108 6.97 3.24 -4.25
C HIS A 108 7.79 2.97 -2.98
N SER A 109 9.05 3.36 -2.93
CA SER A 109 9.90 3.16 -1.74
C SER A 109 9.35 3.88 -0.50
N VAL A 110 8.85 5.11 -0.65
CA VAL A 110 8.22 5.87 0.44
C VAL A 110 6.91 5.22 0.89
N ASP A 111 6.08 4.80 -0.07
CA ASP A 111 4.80 4.14 0.23
C ASP A 111 5.03 2.76 0.89
N VAL A 112 5.98 1.96 0.41
CA VAL A 112 6.35 0.66 1.02
C VAL A 112 6.89 0.85 2.44
N ALA A 113 7.74 1.85 2.70
CA ALA A 113 8.20 2.17 4.05
C ALA A 113 7.03 2.49 4.99
N ALA A 114 6.13 3.39 4.56
CA ALA A 114 4.96 3.79 5.34
C ALA A 114 4.01 2.60 5.62
N ILE A 115 3.73 1.78 4.61
CA ILE A 115 2.89 0.58 4.74
C ILE A 115 3.54 -0.41 5.70
N SER A 116 4.85 -0.70 5.55
CA SER A 116 5.60 -1.61 6.41
C SER A 116 5.55 -1.17 7.88
N MET A 117 5.73 0.13 8.15
CA MET A 117 5.65 0.67 9.51
C MET A 117 4.25 0.50 10.11
N MET A 118 3.18 0.67 9.34
CA MET A 118 1.82 0.47 9.82
C MET A 118 1.51 -1.00 10.08
N ILE A 119 1.94 -1.89 9.20
CA ILE A 119 1.83 -3.35 9.41
C ILE A 119 2.60 -3.75 10.68
N GLY A 120 3.85 -3.30 10.81
CA GLY A 120 4.70 -3.59 11.97
C GLY A 120 4.08 -3.06 13.27
N ARG A 121 3.52 -1.84 13.27
CA ARG A 121 2.80 -1.26 14.41
C ARG A 121 1.56 -2.09 14.78
N GLU A 122 0.79 -2.49 13.80
CA GLU A 122 -0.39 -3.33 14.01
C GLU A 122 -0.03 -4.72 14.51
N TYR A 123 1.08 -5.27 14.04
CA TYR A 123 1.66 -6.53 14.52
C TYR A 123 2.17 -6.45 15.96
N GLY A 124 2.48 -5.23 16.44
CA GLY A 124 2.92 -4.98 17.82
C GLY A 124 4.43 -4.77 17.97
N LEU A 125 5.14 -4.39 16.90
CA LEU A 125 6.56 -4.07 16.98
C LEU A 125 6.82 -2.83 17.86
N PRO A 126 7.88 -2.82 18.68
CA PRO A 126 8.30 -1.65 19.44
C PRO A 126 8.82 -0.55 18.49
N LYS A 127 8.85 0.70 18.99
CA LYS A 127 9.21 1.87 18.19
C LYS A 127 10.58 1.73 17.51
N GLU A 128 11.55 1.16 18.20
CA GLU A 128 12.91 0.97 17.67
C GLU A 128 12.93 0.02 16.45
N GLU A 129 12.15 -1.07 16.52
CA GLU A 129 12.03 -1.99 15.39
C GLU A 129 11.21 -1.38 14.25
N LEU A 130 10.20 -0.56 14.55
CA LEU A 130 9.46 0.19 13.53
C LEU A 130 10.37 1.17 12.78
N HIS A 131 11.29 1.83 13.50
CA HIS A 131 12.30 2.69 12.91
C HIS A 131 13.18 1.92 11.91
N GLN A 132 13.74 0.79 12.32
CA GLN A 132 14.59 -0.04 11.46
C GLN A 132 13.81 -0.66 10.29
N LEU A 133 12.57 -1.09 10.52
CA LEU A 133 11.68 -1.63 9.48
C LEU A 133 11.36 -0.58 8.41
N GLY A 134 11.12 0.67 8.84
CA GLY A 134 10.87 1.76 7.91
C GLY A 134 12.08 2.09 7.04
N ILE A 135 13.30 2.07 7.60
CA ILE A 135 14.55 2.23 6.84
C ILE A 135 14.69 1.08 5.83
N ALA A 136 14.47 -0.17 6.25
CA ALA A 136 14.56 -1.33 5.37
C ALA A 136 13.54 -1.23 4.22
N GLY A 137 12.29 -0.84 4.50
CA GLY A 137 11.25 -0.62 3.49
C GLY A 137 11.58 0.53 2.54
N LEU A 138 12.19 1.63 3.04
CA LEU A 138 12.61 2.75 2.20
C LEU A 138 13.71 2.36 1.20
N LEU A 139 14.62 1.49 1.62
CA LEU A 139 15.82 1.12 0.84
C LEU A 139 15.72 -0.27 0.20
N HIS A 140 14.56 -0.97 0.28
CA HIS A 140 14.43 -2.35 -0.21
C HIS A 140 14.85 -2.53 -1.67
N ASP A 141 14.58 -1.53 -2.48
CA ASP A 141 14.81 -1.52 -3.92
C ASP A 141 16.12 -0.79 -4.35
N VAL A 142 16.96 -0.32 -3.42
CA VAL A 142 18.15 0.49 -3.76
C VAL A 142 19.10 -0.19 -4.73
N GLY A 143 19.15 -1.52 -4.74
CA GLY A 143 19.98 -2.29 -5.67
C GLY A 143 19.54 -2.21 -7.14
N LYS A 144 18.37 -1.66 -7.44
CA LYS A 144 17.95 -1.35 -8.82
C LYS A 144 18.88 -0.35 -9.51
N ALA A 145 19.60 0.45 -8.73
CA ALA A 145 20.66 1.32 -9.25
C ALA A 145 21.78 0.57 -10.02
N ARG A 146 22.01 -0.71 -9.70
CA ARG A 146 22.99 -1.56 -10.40
C ARG A 146 22.38 -2.41 -11.54
N ILE A 147 21.09 -2.30 -11.80
CA ILE A 147 20.42 -3.02 -12.91
C ILE A 147 20.56 -2.20 -14.20
N PRO A 148 20.93 -2.83 -15.33
CA PRO A 148 21.01 -2.12 -16.62
C PRO A 148 19.67 -1.47 -17.01
N ASN A 149 19.72 -0.19 -17.40
CA ASN A 149 18.52 0.59 -17.73
C ASN A 149 17.69 -0.02 -18.86
N GLU A 150 18.33 -0.69 -19.82
CA GLU A 150 17.66 -1.36 -20.94
C GLU A 150 16.74 -2.49 -20.45
N ILE A 151 17.09 -3.13 -19.33
CA ILE A 151 16.30 -4.20 -18.72
C ILE A 151 15.26 -3.59 -17.77
N LEU A 152 15.70 -2.66 -16.90
CA LEU A 152 14.84 -2.06 -15.88
C LEU A 152 13.64 -1.33 -16.50
N ASN A 153 13.88 -0.57 -17.60
CA ASN A 153 12.90 0.25 -18.29
C ASN A 153 12.37 -0.39 -19.58
N LYS A 154 12.55 -1.70 -19.78
CA LYS A 154 12.13 -2.38 -21.00
C LYS A 154 10.61 -2.27 -21.19
N PRO A 155 10.13 -1.72 -22.32
CA PRO A 155 8.71 -1.73 -22.64
C PRO A 155 8.27 -3.15 -23.00
N GLY A 156 7.44 -3.78 -22.15
CA GLY A 156 6.87 -5.10 -22.40
C GLY A 156 7.29 -6.16 -21.40
N LYS A 157 7.13 -7.43 -21.78
CA LYS A 157 7.49 -8.56 -20.92
C LYS A 157 8.99 -8.81 -20.95
N LEU A 158 9.56 -9.08 -19.79
CA LEU A 158 10.95 -9.55 -19.65
C LEU A 158 11.07 -11.00 -20.11
N THR A 159 12.22 -11.39 -20.66
CA THR A 159 12.57 -12.80 -20.80
C THR A 159 12.96 -13.38 -19.43
N ASP A 160 13.08 -14.72 -19.35
CA ASP A 160 13.49 -15.38 -18.10
C ASP A 160 14.90 -14.95 -17.67
N GLU A 161 15.79 -14.73 -18.64
CA GLU A 161 17.16 -14.24 -18.40
C GLU A 161 17.16 -12.80 -17.88
N GLU A 162 16.38 -11.91 -18.49
CA GLU A 162 16.24 -10.52 -18.04
C GLU A 162 15.60 -10.46 -16.66
N PHE A 163 14.61 -11.32 -16.38
CA PHE A 163 14.00 -11.40 -15.07
C PHE A 163 15.01 -11.83 -13.99
N LYS A 164 15.90 -12.79 -14.29
CA LYS A 164 16.99 -13.17 -13.38
C LYS A 164 17.94 -12.02 -13.11
N VAL A 165 18.20 -11.16 -14.09
CA VAL A 165 19.02 -9.95 -13.87
C VAL A 165 18.30 -9.01 -12.90
N ILE A 166 16.99 -8.78 -13.07
CA ILE A 166 16.19 -7.96 -12.14
C ILE A 166 16.19 -8.54 -10.72
N GLN A 167 16.10 -9.86 -10.56
CA GLN A 167 16.11 -10.51 -9.24
C GLN A 167 17.38 -10.19 -8.42
N ASN A 168 18.50 -9.88 -9.08
CA ASN A 168 19.73 -9.52 -8.38
C ASN A 168 19.65 -8.17 -7.63
N HIS A 169 18.61 -7.34 -7.85
CA HIS A 169 18.54 -6.06 -7.14
C HIS A 169 18.51 -6.23 -5.61
N SER A 170 17.90 -7.29 -5.08
CA SER A 170 17.88 -7.55 -3.64
C SER A 170 19.29 -7.83 -3.10
N LEU A 171 20.09 -8.63 -3.81
CA LEU A 171 21.50 -8.87 -3.48
C LEU A 171 22.33 -7.59 -3.64
N PHE A 172 22.18 -6.85 -4.74
CA PHE A 172 22.90 -5.58 -4.95
C PHE A 172 22.53 -4.55 -3.88
N GLY A 173 21.27 -4.47 -3.46
CA GLY A 173 20.85 -3.61 -2.37
C GLY A 173 21.54 -3.97 -1.05
N TYR A 174 21.57 -5.24 -0.71
CA TYR A 174 22.31 -5.74 0.45
C TYR A 174 23.79 -5.36 0.40
N GLU A 175 24.47 -5.56 -0.74
CA GLU A 175 25.88 -5.22 -0.94
C GLU A 175 26.13 -3.71 -0.74
N ILE A 176 25.35 -2.85 -1.43
CA ILE A 176 25.43 -1.38 -1.30
C ILE A 176 25.32 -0.96 0.16
N LEU A 177 24.30 -1.45 0.87
CA LEU A 177 24.08 -1.05 2.27
C LEU A 177 25.13 -1.61 3.22
N LYS A 178 25.60 -2.82 2.99
CA LYS A 178 26.65 -3.47 3.78
C LYS A 178 27.96 -2.71 3.71
N GLU A 179 28.36 -2.24 2.53
CA GLU A 179 29.57 -1.44 2.30
C GLU A 179 29.58 -0.13 3.11
N LYS A 180 28.40 0.46 3.37
CA LYS A 180 28.29 1.70 4.14
C LYS A 180 28.54 1.53 5.65
N ASN A 181 28.48 0.31 6.18
CA ASN A 181 28.69 -0.01 7.62
C ASN A 181 27.81 0.80 8.59
N SER A 182 26.68 1.32 8.14
CA SER A 182 25.77 2.19 8.90
C SER A 182 24.41 1.56 9.19
N PHE A 183 24.13 0.40 8.61
CA PHE A 183 22.85 -0.28 8.71
C PHE A 183 22.96 -1.57 9.53
N SER A 184 21.98 -1.81 10.39
CA SER A 184 21.95 -3.01 11.23
C SER A 184 21.72 -4.29 10.43
N PRO A 185 22.13 -5.46 10.92
CA PRO A 185 21.92 -6.73 10.22
C PRO A 185 20.47 -7.02 9.85
N ILE A 186 19.49 -6.58 10.67
CA ILE A 186 18.07 -6.80 10.40
C ILE A 186 17.55 -5.93 9.25
N ILE A 187 18.11 -4.72 9.06
CA ILE A 187 17.82 -3.88 7.89
C ILE A 187 18.38 -4.54 6.63
N LEU A 188 19.63 -4.99 6.68
CA LEU A 188 20.29 -5.68 5.56
C LEU A 188 19.53 -6.95 5.14
N ASP A 189 19.07 -7.72 6.12
CA ASP A 189 18.27 -8.92 5.87
C ASP A 189 16.91 -8.59 5.25
N GLY A 190 16.24 -7.55 5.74
CA GLY A 190 14.98 -7.07 5.17
C GLY A 190 15.11 -6.69 3.69
N VAL A 191 16.21 -6.02 3.32
CA VAL A 191 16.51 -5.63 1.92
C VAL A 191 16.87 -6.86 1.07
N LEU A 192 17.64 -7.80 1.60
CA LEU A 192 18.06 -9.00 0.85
C LEU A 192 16.90 -9.93 0.54
N HIS A 193 15.99 -10.15 1.51
CA HIS A 193 15.03 -11.25 1.46
C HIS A 193 13.56 -10.82 1.29
N HIS A 194 13.28 -9.55 0.94
CA HIS A 194 11.90 -9.06 0.78
C HIS A 194 11.11 -9.74 -0.37
N HIS A 195 11.78 -10.45 -1.25
CA HIS A 195 11.17 -11.27 -2.30
C HIS A 195 11.16 -12.77 -2.01
N GLU A 196 11.58 -13.17 -0.81
CA GLU A 196 11.38 -14.55 -0.38
C GLU A 196 9.90 -14.84 -0.13
N LYS A 197 9.50 -16.08 -0.38
CA LYS A 197 8.12 -16.54 -0.29
C LYS A 197 7.97 -17.65 0.74
N MET A 198 6.88 -17.65 1.51
CA MET A 198 6.59 -18.65 2.54
C MET A 198 6.59 -20.09 2.01
N ASN A 199 6.34 -20.27 0.70
CA ASN A 199 6.38 -21.58 0.02
C ASN A 199 7.78 -22.01 -0.47
N GLY A 200 8.84 -21.23 -0.20
CA GLY A 200 10.21 -21.52 -0.63
C GLY A 200 10.49 -21.27 -2.11
N MET A 201 9.58 -20.60 -2.83
CA MET A 201 9.73 -20.30 -4.26
C MET A 201 10.12 -18.83 -4.50
N GLY A 202 10.65 -18.16 -3.49
CA GLY A 202 11.14 -16.80 -3.55
C GLY A 202 12.59 -16.70 -4.03
N TYR A 203 13.20 -15.54 -3.88
CA TYR A 203 14.60 -15.28 -4.19
C TYR A 203 15.18 -14.24 -3.20
N PRO A 204 16.52 -14.15 -3.03
CA PRO A 204 17.57 -14.82 -3.82
C PRO A 204 17.90 -16.25 -3.35
N ASP A 205 17.62 -16.61 -2.08
CA ASP A 205 18.13 -17.81 -1.44
C ASP A 205 17.14 -18.97 -1.37
N ASN A 206 15.88 -18.78 -1.83
CA ASN A 206 14.78 -19.75 -1.77
C ASN A 206 14.53 -20.27 -0.35
N LEU A 207 14.47 -19.35 0.61
CA LEU A 207 14.36 -19.64 2.03
C LEU A 207 13.04 -20.34 2.37
N GLY A 208 13.10 -21.31 3.25
CA GLY A 208 11.91 -21.89 3.88
C GLY A 208 11.24 -20.90 4.83
N SER A 209 9.93 -21.03 5.05
CA SER A 209 9.12 -20.10 5.85
C SER A 209 9.70 -19.72 7.20
N SER A 210 10.32 -20.68 7.91
CA SER A 210 10.95 -20.44 9.23
C SER A 210 12.26 -19.65 9.17
N GLN A 211 12.86 -19.51 8.00
CA GLN A 211 14.13 -18.83 7.79
C GLN A 211 13.95 -17.36 7.36
N ILE A 212 12.79 -17.00 6.84
CA ILE A 212 12.48 -15.64 6.40
C ILE A 212 12.25 -14.76 7.64
N SER A 213 12.99 -13.66 7.76
CA SER A 213 12.86 -12.74 8.88
C SER A 213 11.50 -12.04 8.91
N LEU A 214 11.13 -11.53 10.08
CA LEU A 214 9.89 -10.77 10.22
C LEU A 214 9.87 -9.51 9.34
N PHE A 215 11.02 -8.81 9.22
CA PHE A 215 11.12 -7.62 8.37
C PHE A 215 10.88 -7.96 6.91
N SER A 216 11.52 -9.00 6.40
CA SER A 216 11.35 -9.47 5.02
C SER A 216 9.89 -9.83 4.72
N ARG A 217 9.20 -10.53 5.65
CA ARG A 217 7.77 -10.88 5.50
C ARG A 217 6.88 -9.64 5.47
N ILE A 218 7.15 -8.64 6.32
CA ILE A 218 6.36 -7.40 6.36
C ILE A 218 6.57 -6.60 5.08
N ILE A 219 7.82 -6.39 4.67
CA ILE A 219 8.16 -5.64 3.46
C ILE A 219 7.55 -6.32 2.23
N SER A 220 7.60 -7.66 2.14
CA SER A 220 6.99 -8.43 1.05
C SER A 220 5.49 -8.15 0.89
N VAL A 221 4.72 -8.11 1.98
CA VAL A 221 3.28 -7.78 1.93
C VAL A 221 3.07 -6.33 1.48
N ALA A 222 3.87 -5.39 2.00
CA ALA A 222 3.78 -3.97 1.68
C ALA A 222 4.12 -3.70 0.21
N ASP A 223 5.20 -4.29 -0.30
CA ASP A 223 5.65 -4.18 -1.69
C ASP A 223 4.62 -4.73 -2.67
N VAL A 224 4.13 -5.96 -2.43
CA VAL A 224 3.09 -6.57 -3.27
C VAL A 224 1.84 -5.70 -3.32
N PHE A 225 1.38 -5.18 -2.17
CA PHE A 225 0.19 -4.35 -2.14
C PHE A 225 0.39 -3.03 -2.89
N ASP A 226 1.49 -2.32 -2.65
CA ASP A 226 1.76 -1.06 -3.36
C ASP A 226 1.91 -1.29 -4.86
N ALA A 227 2.61 -2.35 -5.28
CA ALA A 227 2.74 -2.72 -6.68
C ALA A 227 1.38 -3.04 -7.37
N LEU A 228 0.38 -3.50 -6.61
CA LEU A 228 -0.97 -3.76 -7.14
C LEU A 228 -1.78 -2.48 -7.30
N VAL A 229 -1.72 -1.54 -6.34
CA VAL A 229 -2.52 -0.29 -6.38
C VAL A 229 -1.89 0.81 -7.23
N THR A 230 -0.58 0.74 -7.47
CA THR A 230 0.14 1.70 -8.31
C THR A 230 -0.16 1.45 -9.78
N LYS A 231 -0.52 2.51 -10.50
CA LYS A 231 -0.84 2.46 -11.94
C LYS A 231 0.42 2.10 -12.73
N ARG A 232 0.35 1.02 -13.51
CA ARG A 232 1.42 0.63 -14.44
C ARG A 232 1.00 0.94 -15.88
N PRO A 233 1.94 1.30 -16.79
CA PRO A 233 1.63 1.66 -18.17
C PRO A 233 0.80 0.61 -18.94
N TYR A 234 0.87 -0.64 -18.51
CA TYR A 234 0.28 -1.81 -19.21
C TYR A 234 -0.96 -2.40 -18.53
N LYS A 235 -1.36 -1.88 -17.34
CA LYS A 235 -2.51 -2.41 -16.60
C LYS A 235 -3.31 -1.25 -16.01
N GLY A 236 -4.62 -1.25 -16.24
CA GLY A 236 -5.52 -0.28 -15.61
C GLY A 236 -5.38 -0.33 -14.07
N PRO A 237 -5.69 0.77 -13.36
CA PRO A 237 -5.60 0.80 -11.91
C PRO A 237 -6.55 -0.24 -11.30
N ILE A 238 -6.01 -1.08 -10.41
CA ILE A 238 -6.81 -1.98 -9.58
C ILE A 238 -7.34 -1.18 -8.40
N THR A 239 -8.59 -1.41 -7.98
CA THR A 239 -9.13 -0.76 -6.78
C THR A 239 -8.42 -1.25 -5.52
N GLY A 240 -8.40 -0.43 -4.47
CA GLY A 240 -7.80 -0.85 -3.19
C GLY A 240 -8.45 -2.12 -2.62
N ARG A 241 -9.75 -2.33 -2.89
CA ARG A 241 -10.45 -3.56 -2.54
C ARG A 241 -9.92 -4.76 -3.31
N GLU A 242 -9.86 -4.67 -4.65
CA GLU A 242 -9.34 -5.77 -5.49
C GLU A 242 -7.89 -6.11 -5.12
N ALA A 243 -7.04 -5.10 -4.87
CA ALA A 243 -5.67 -5.32 -4.44
C ALA A 243 -5.60 -6.06 -3.08
N MET A 244 -6.45 -5.68 -2.12
CA MET A 244 -6.56 -6.37 -0.84
C MET A 244 -7.04 -7.82 -1.00
N GLU A 245 -8.06 -8.06 -1.83
CA GLU A 245 -8.55 -9.41 -2.14
C GLU A 245 -7.46 -10.27 -2.80
N MET A 246 -6.63 -9.67 -3.67
CA MET A 246 -5.47 -10.35 -4.28
C MET A 246 -4.40 -10.71 -3.24
N VAL A 247 -4.04 -9.78 -2.34
CA VAL A 247 -3.10 -10.07 -1.24
C VAL A 247 -3.62 -11.20 -0.36
N LEU A 248 -4.92 -11.19 -0.02
CA LEU A 248 -5.57 -12.28 0.73
C LEU A 248 -5.46 -13.64 0.02
N ALA A 249 -5.57 -13.66 -1.31
CA ALA A 249 -5.46 -14.88 -2.10
C ALA A 249 -4.02 -15.44 -2.17
N MET A 250 -3.00 -14.64 -1.79
CA MET A 250 -1.58 -15.03 -1.82
C MET A 250 -1.11 -15.69 -0.51
N GLY A 251 -2.00 -16.19 0.33
CA GLY A 251 -1.65 -16.78 1.64
C GLY A 251 -0.72 -18.00 1.61
N SER A 252 -0.46 -18.60 0.44
CA SER A 252 0.59 -19.63 0.28
C SER A 252 1.99 -19.03 0.02
N GLU A 253 2.06 -17.78 -0.40
CA GLU A 253 3.31 -17.07 -0.74
C GLU A 253 3.70 -16.05 0.33
N LEU A 254 2.72 -15.42 0.96
CA LEU A 254 2.89 -14.39 1.99
C LEU A 254 2.52 -14.92 3.37
N ASP A 255 3.06 -14.30 4.43
CA ASP A 255 2.76 -14.68 5.81
C ASP A 255 1.33 -14.26 6.19
N ASN A 256 0.50 -15.23 6.59
CA ASN A 256 -0.91 -14.98 6.94
C ASN A 256 -1.09 -14.07 8.17
N ALA A 257 -0.18 -14.11 9.14
CA ALA A 257 -0.23 -13.22 10.31
C ALA A 257 0.09 -11.77 9.90
N ILE A 258 1.01 -11.59 8.96
CA ILE A 258 1.35 -10.28 8.40
C ILE A 258 0.22 -9.77 7.50
N ILE A 259 -0.38 -10.62 6.66
CA ILE A 259 -1.58 -10.26 5.87
C ILE A 259 -2.70 -9.79 6.82
N GLN A 260 -2.93 -10.47 7.94
CA GLN A 260 -3.96 -10.04 8.90
C GLN A 260 -3.63 -8.66 9.49
N SER A 261 -2.39 -8.42 9.91
CA SER A 261 -1.94 -7.12 10.41
C SER A 261 -2.06 -6.02 9.34
N PHE A 262 -1.76 -6.34 8.08
CA PHE A 262 -1.96 -5.44 6.95
C PHE A 262 -3.44 -5.05 6.82
N ILE A 263 -4.36 -6.03 6.76
CA ILE A 263 -5.80 -5.79 6.66
C ILE A 263 -6.28 -4.86 7.77
N GLU A 264 -5.83 -5.12 9.00
CA GLU A 264 -6.22 -4.35 10.17
C GLU A 264 -5.61 -2.94 10.21
N SER A 265 -4.49 -2.70 9.49
CA SER A 265 -3.86 -1.38 9.37
C SER A 265 -4.47 -0.48 8.30
N VAL A 266 -5.32 -1.02 7.42
CA VAL A 266 -5.84 -0.30 6.23
C VAL A 266 -7.23 0.28 6.45
N ILE A 267 -7.49 1.45 5.85
CA ILE A 267 -8.82 2.03 5.66
C ILE A 267 -9.10 2.10 4.16
N LEU A 268 -10.03 1.28 3.68
CA LEU A 268 -10.44 1.26 2.27
C LEU A 268 -11.46 2.36 1.96
N TYR A 269 -12.41 2.56 2.86
CA TYR A 269 -13.52 3.49 2.68
C TYR A 269 -13.54 4.47 3.85
N PRO A 270 -12.87 5.63 3.73
CA PRO A 270 -12.86 6.64 4.79
C PRO A 270 -14.27 7.04 5.23
N VAL A 271 -14.44 7.29 6.52
CA VAL A 271 -15.69 7.86 7.05
C VAL A 271 -15.96 9.18 6.34
N ASP A 272 -17.22 9.45 6.05
CA ASP A 272 -17.74 10.55 5.24
C ASP A 272 -17.61 10.36 3.71
N SER A 273 -16.90 9.37 3.20
CA SER A 273 -16.88 9.08 1.76
C SER A 273 -18.26 8.57 1.28
N ILE A 274 -18.55 8.81 0.00
CA ILE A 274 -19.74 8.30 -0.67
C ILE A 274 -19.35 7.13 -1.54
N VAL A 275 -20.07 6.03 -1.37
CA VAL A 275 -19.82 4.75 -2.07
C VAL A 275 -21.09 4.30 -2.78
N GLU A 276 -20.94 3.56 -3.85
CA GLU A 276 -22.01 2.82 -4.50
C GLU A 276 -22.06 1.39 -3.94
N LEU A 277 -23.25 0.89 -3.66
CA LEU A 277 -23.46 -0.48 -3.22
C LEU A 277 -23.81 -1.38 -4.40
N SER A 278 -23.57 -2.69 -4.27
CA SER A 278 -23.83 -3.68 -5.32
C SER A 278 -25.31 -3.74 -5.78
N ASN A 279 -26.23 -3.20 -4.98
CA ASN A 279 -27.64 -3.05 -5.35
C ASN A 279 -27.95 -1.72 -6.07
N GLY A 280 -26.92 -0.92 -6.42
CA GLY A 280 -27.05 0.37 -7.11
C GLY A 280 -27.42 1.56 -6.21
N GLU A 281 -27.52 1.36 -4.90
CA GLU A 281 -27.78 2.45 -3.95
C GLU A 281 -26.51 3.23 -3.64
N MET A 282 -26.66 4.56 -3.52
CA MET A 282 -25.57 5.44 -3.05
C MET A 282 -25.64 5.56 -1.54
N ALA A 283 -24.53 5.36 -0.86
CA ALA A 283 -24.47 5.39 0.59
C ALA A 283 -23.27 6.18 1.11
N LYS A 284 -23.41 6.77 2.30
CA LYS A 284 -22.31 7.45 3.00
C LYS A 284 -21.74 6.55 4.08
N VAL A 285 -20.42 6.41 4.08
CA VAL A 285 -19.69 5.64 5.10
C VAL A 285 -19.77 6.38 6.43
N VAL A 286 -20.18 5.69 7.49
CA VAL A 286 -20.34 6.25 8.83
C VAL A 286 -19.45 5.59 9.88
N GLU A 287 -18.99 4.37 9.62
CA GLU A 287 -18.09 3.63 10.51
C GLU A 287 -17.30 2.57 9.73
N ASN A 288 -16.01 2.45 10.02
CA ASN A 288 -15.15 1.39 9.50
C ASN A 288 -15.06 0.22 10.47
N ASN A 289 -14.90 -0.99 9.92
CA ASN A 289 -14.59 -2.18 10.69
C ASN A 289 -13.13 -2.59 10.48
N LYS A 290 -12.35 -2.64 11.56
CA LYS A 290 -10.91 -2.96 11.52
C LYS A 290 -10.65 -4.36 10.96
N ARG A 291 -11.46 -5.36 11.34
CA ARG A 291 -11.27 -6.75 10.88
C ARG A 291 -11.86 -7.01 9.50
N TYR A 292 -12.84 -6.21 9.08
CA TYR A 292 -13.54 -6.35 7.81
C TYR A 292 -13.57 -5.02 7.05
N PRO A 293 -12.41 -4.48 6.61
CA PRO A 293 -12.34 -3.15 6.01
C PRO A 293 -13.11 -3.03 4.69
N THR A 294 -13.39 -4.15 4.01
CA THR A 294 -14.25 -4.19 2.83
C THR A 294 -15.76 -4.08 3.15
N ARG A 295 -16.12 -4.12 4.44
CA ARG A 295 -17.52 -4.17 4.90
C ARG A 295 -17.82 -3.07 5.93
N PRO A 296 -17.82 -1.80 5.53
CA PRO A 296 -18.11 -0.68 6.42
C PRO A 296 -19.59 -0.65 6.83
N LYS A 297 -19.92 0.15 7.86
CA LYS A 297 -21.27 0.57 8.10
C LYS A 297 -21.57 1.82 7.27
N VAL A 298 -22.68 1.81 6.55
CA VAL A 298 -23.06 2.89 5.64
C VAL A 298 -24.52 3.30 5.83
N VAL A 299 -24.84 4.54 5.46
CA VAL A 299 -26.21 5.07 5.44
C VAL A 299 -26.59 5.40 4.00
N GLU A 300 -27.61 4.75 3.49
CA GLU A 300 -28.14 5.03 2.15
C GLU A 300 -28.66 6.49 2.10
N ILE A 301 -28.30 7.20 1.03
CA ILE A 301 -28.46 8.67 0.98
C ILE A 301 -29.92 9.10 0.89
N LYS A 302 -30.76 8.40 0.11
CA LYS A 302 -32.14 8.83 -0.18
C LYS A 302 -33.10 8.53 0.96
N THR A 303 -33.03 7.32 1.54
CA THR A 303 -33.99 6.82 2.53
C THR A 303 -33.50 6.94 3.97
N GLY A 304 -32.17 7.04 4.16
CA GLY A 304 -31.55 6.98 5.49
C GLY A 304 -31.43 5.55 6.02
N LYS A 305 -31.64 4.52 5.21
CA LYS A 305 -31.48 3.14 5.63
C LYS A 305 -30.04 2.87 6.04
N VAL A 306 -29.85 2.27 7.22
CA VAL A 306 -28.55 1.91 7.76
C VAL A 306 -28.21 0.48 7.37
N TYR A 307 -27.05 0.27 6.79
CA TYR A 307 -26.48 -1.03 6.45
C TYR A 307 -25.22 -1.26 7.30
N ASP A 308 -25.27 -2.18 8.24
CA ASP A 308 -24.08 -2.70 8.92
C ASP A 308 -23.59 -3.91 8.13
N LEU A 309 -22.69 -3.66 7.16
CA LEU A 309 -22.25 -4.70 6.25
C LEU A 309 -21.36 -5.76 6.93
N SER A 310 -20.79 -5.44 8.09
CA SER A 310 -19.89 -6.35 8.80
C SER A 310 -20.58 -7.26 9.82
N HIS A 311 -21.69 -6.82 10.43
CA HIS A 311 -22.31 -7.55 11.54
C HIS A 311 -23.72 -8.04 11.22
N ASP A 312 -24.42 -7.44 10.25
CA ASP A 312 -25.80 -7.80 9.96
C ASP A 312 -25.87 -8.78 8.78
N LEU A 313 -26.13 -10.04 9.11
CA LEU A 313 -26.19 -11.14 8.12
C LEU A 313 -27.24 -10.92 7.03
N ARG A 314 -28.27 -10.10 7.29
CA ARG A 314 -29.28 -9.74 6.27
C ARG A 314 -28.70 -9.04 5.07
N TYR A 315 -27.53 -8.41 5.23
CA TYR A 315 -26.83 -7.64 4.19
C TYR A 315 -25.59 -8.31 3.65
N ASN A 316 -25.39 -9.62 3.91
CA ASN A 316 -24.20 -10.35 3.41
C ASN A 316 -24.04 -10.30 1.88
N HIS A 317 -25.15 -10.21 1.14
CA HIS A 317 -25.17 -10.11 -0.31
C HIS A 317 -24.90 -8.68 -0.83
N ILE A 318 -24.87 -7.68 0.04
CA ILE A 318 -24.57 -6.29 -0.32
C ILE A 318 -23.08 -6.02 -0.03
N VAL A 319 -22.39 -5.48 -1.01
CA VAL A 319 -20.99 -5.06 -0.91
C VAL A 319 -20.85 -3.64 -1.45
N VAL A 320 -19.76 -2.97 -1.09
CA VAL A 320 -19.35 -1.74 -1.75
C VAL A 320 -18.83 -2.12 -3.14
N ALA A 321 -19.39 -1.51 -4.20
CA ALA A 321 -19.11 -1.83 -5.60
C ALA A 321 -17.73 -1.31 -6.04
#